data_a18aabeb16f4018d5b5041f16a6a5831
#
_entry.id   a18aabeb16f4018d5b5041f16a6a5831
#
_cell.length_a   1.000
_cell.length_b   1.000
_cell.length_c   1.000
_cell.angle_alpha   90.00
_cell.angle_beta   90.00
_cell.angle_gamma   90.00
#
_symmetry.space_group_name_H-M   'P 1'
#
loop_
_entity.id
_entity.type
_entity.pdbx_description
1 polymer ?
#
loop_
_entity_poly.entity_id
_entity_poly.type
_entity_poly.pdbx_seq_one_letter_code
_entity_poly.pdbx_strand_id
1 'polypeptide(L)'
;MAELKLGDTAIAHIGELREHYSFSDIFEVFKSGALVAWLAQNGHSDKAKAVESLAQDSPKSPHLKLYEILNGADNTPQWIRDYFALYSKWEQKQDELLALIDKALPLYESLEKNNYDESEADKKERESLDDEISKITNAINALDSKCEAILDDFQYCDDIKEQRQNLRLCLSLAVLSAQKCVSNHKKLSKINDIV
;
A
#
# COMPACT_ATOMS: atom_id res chain seq x y z
N MET A 1 -16.67 -6.32 -28.94
CA MET A 1 -15.57 -6.03 -28.00
C MET A 1 -16.16 -6.05 -26.60
N ALA A 2 -15.49 -6.68 -25.66
CA ALA A 2 -15.95 -6.64 -24.28
C ALA A 2 -15.53 -5.31 -23.64
N GLU A 3 -16.40 -4.75 -22.80
CA GLU A 3 -16.12 -3.52 -22.05
C GLU A 3 -15.60 -3.86 -20.64
N LEU A 4 -14.61 -3.10 -20.17
CA LEU A 4 -14.14 -3.13 -18.79
C LEU A 4 -14.71 -1.93 -18.05
N LYS A 5 -15.34 -2.15 -16.90
CA LYS A 5 -15.80 -1.06 -16.05
C LYS A 5 -14.72 -0.66 -15.05
N LEU A 6 -14.32 0.62 -15.07
CA LEU A 6 -13.46 1.25 -14.09
C LEU A 6 -14.27 2.35 -13.39
N GLY A 7 -14.74 2.08 -12.18
CA GLY A 7 -15.70 2.95 -11.53
C GLY A 7 -16.96 3.13 -12.39
N ASP A 8 -17.27 4.37 -12.76
CA ASP A 8 -18.41 4.70 -13.63
C ASP A 8 -18.06 4.74 -15.13
N THR A 9 -16.79 4.51 -15.49
CA THR A 9 -16.30 4.59 -16.87
C THR A 9 -16.24 3.20 -17.52
N ALA A 10 -16.81 3.07 -18.73
CA ALA A 10 -16.68 1.86 -19.54
C ALA A 10 -15.52 2.01 -20.52
N ILE A 11 -14.58 1.08 -20.49
CA ILE A 11 -13.36 1.04 -21.32
C ILE A 11 -13.52 -0.02 -22.40
N ALA A 12 -13.49 0.39 -23.65
CA ALA A 12 -13.58 -0.51 -24.79
C ALA A 12 -12.19 -0.90 -25.35
N HIS A 13 -11.19 -0.02 -25.24
CA HIS A 13 -9.87 -0.19 -25.82
C HIS A 13 -8.75 0.07 -24.81
N ILE A 14 -7.61 -0.61 -24.98
CA ILE A 14 -6.45 -0.44 -24.10
C ILE A 14 -5.86 1.01 -24.13
N GLY A 15 -6.10 1.75 -25.22
CA GLY A 15 -5.75 3.17 -25.29
C GLY A 15 -6.53 4.02 -24.28
N GLU A 16 -7.85 3.79 -24.19
CA GLU A 16 -8.72 4.46 -23.21
C GLU A 16 -8.34 4.11 -21.77
N LEU A 17 -7.84 2.89 -21.54
CA LEU A 17 -7.33 2.49 -20.24
C LEU A 17 -6.20 3.41 -19.74
N ARG A 18 -5.37 3.93 -20.64
CA ARG A 18 -4.27 4.87 -20.28
C ARG A 18 -4.80 6.24 -19.91
N GLU A 19 -5.84 6.70 -20.61
CA GLU A 19 -6.47 8.00 -20.38
C GLU A 19 -7.27 8.03 -19.08
N HIS A 20 -7.90 6.90 -18.73
CA HIS A 20 -8.73 6.74 -17.53
C HIS A 20 -8.07 5.84 -16.45
N TYR A 21 -6.73 5.77 -16.44
CA TYR A 21 -6.02 4.91 -15.52
C TYR A 21 -6.21 5.35 -14.06
N SER A 22 -6.92 4.53 -13.29
CA SER A 22 -7.08 4.66 -11.85
C SER A 22 -6.43 3.46 -11.17
N PHE A 23 -5.46 3.70 -10.31
CA PHE A 23 -4.77 2.60 -9.61
C PHE A 23 -5.72 1.78 -8.75
N SER A 24 -6.70 2.41 -8.08
CA SER A 24 -7.71 1.71 -7.26
C SER A 24 -8.62 0.86 -8.09
N ASP A 25 -9.19 1.42 -9.19
CA ASP A 25 -10.14 0.70 -10.02
C ASP A 25 -9.45 -0.44 -10.79
N ILE A 26 -8.24 -0.20 -11.29
CA ILE A 26 -7.41 -1.25 -11.91
C ILE A 26 -7.13 -2.36 -10.91
N PHE A 27 -6.84 -2.03 -9.66
CA PHE A 27 -6.59 -3.03 -8.63
C PHE A 27 -7.84 -3.86 -8.30
N GLU A 28 -9.01 -3.25 -8.25
CA GLU A 28 -10.26 -3.98 -8.04
C GLU A 28 -10.59 -4.95 -9.19
N VAL A 29 -10.44 -4.51 -10.46
CA VAL A 29 -10.66 -5.40 -11.61
C VAL A 29 -9.54 -6.44 -11.76
N PHE A 30 -8.33 -6.17 -11.26
CA PHE A 30 -7.26 -7.15 -11.14
C PHE A 30 -7.62 -8.24 -10.13
N LYS A 31 -8.02 -7.88 -8.91
CA LYS A 31 -8.40 -8.82 -7.85
C LYS A 31 -9.59 -9.71 -8.25
N SER A 32 -10.55 -9.16 -8.95
CA SER A 32 -11.73 -9.91 -9.43
C SER A 32 -11.43 -10.82 -10.62
N GLY A 33 -10.26 -10.71 -11.26
CA GLY A 33 -9.92 -11.40 -12.50
C GLY A 33 -10.56 -10.80 -13.76
N ALA A 34 -11.37 -9.76 -13.62
CA ALA A 34 -12.05 -9.12 -14.76
C ALA A 34 -11.06 -8.52 -15.76
N LEU A 35 -9.93 -7.98 -15.26
CA LEU A 35 -8.87 -7.42 -16.12
C LEU A 35 -8.26 -8.48 -17.03
N VAL A 36 -7.95 -9.67 -16.51
CA VAL A 36 -7.39 -10.79 -17.32
C VAL A 36 -8.37 -11.21 -18.40
N ALA A 37 -9.65 -11.41 -18.05
CA ALA A 37 -10.68 -11.80 -18.97
C ALA A 37 -10.88 -10.75 -20.08
N TRP A 38 -10.92 -9.47 -19.72
CA TRP A 38 -11.07 -8.37 -20.67
C TRP A 38 -9.87 -8.26 -21.63
N LEU A 39 -8.63 -8.35 -21.13
CA LEU A 39 -7.42 -8.32 -21.95
C LEU A 39 -7.41 -9.47 -22.96
N ALA A 40 -7.76 -10.68 -22.53
CA ALA A 40 -7.81 -11.85 -23.41
C ALA A 40 -8.88 -11.69 -24.52
N GLN A 41 -10.09 -11.22 -24.19
CA GLN A 41 -11.18 -11.02 -25.12
C GLN A 41 -10.94 -9.88 -26.13
N ASN A 42 -10.10 -8.90 -25.79
CA ASN A 42 -9.75 -7.79 -26.66
C ASN A 42 -8.41 -7.98 -27.40
N GLY A 43 -7.86 -9.21 -27.43
CA GLY A 43 -6.71 -9.56 -28.24
C GLY A 43 -5.35 -9.26 -27.59
N HIS A 44 -5.32 -8.92 -26.30
CA HIS A 44 -4.10 -8.63 -25.55
C HIS A 44 -3.62 -9.84 -24.72
N SER A 45 -3.53 -11.01 -25.36
CA SER A 45 -3.22 -12.29 -24.70
C SER A 45 -1.91 -12.29 -23.91
N ASP A 46 -0.88 -11.59 -24.38
CA ASP A 46 0.41 -11.54 -23.67
C ASP A 46 0.30 -10.73 -22.37
N LYS A 47 -0.43 -9.61 -22.41
CA LYS A 47 -0.72 -8.81 -21.20
C LYS A 47 -1.62 -9.59 -20.24
N ALA A 48 -2.62 -10.30 -20.74
CA ALA A 48 -3.50 -11.15 -19.93
C ALA A 48 -2.69 -12.19 -19.14
N LYS A 49 -1.78 -12.92 -19.83
CA LYS A 49 -0.88 -13.89 -19.18
C LYS A 49 0.04 -13.25 -18.15
N ALA A 50 0.59 -12.07 -18.45
CA ALA A 50 1.46 -11.36 -17.51
C ALA A 50 0.70 -10.91 -16.26
N VAL A 51 -0.54 -10.43 -16.42
CA VAL A 51 -1.42 -10.04 -15.29
C VAL A 51 -1.84 -11.28 -14.47
N GLU A 52 -2.14 -12.39 -15.14
CA GLU A 52 -2.48 -13.65 -14.48
C GLU A 52 -1.30 -14.21 -13.66
N SER A 53 -0.09 -14.19 -14.22
CA SER A 53 1.13 -14.58 -13.50
C SER A 53 1.36 -13.69 -12.28
N LEU A 54 1.18 -12.37 -12.43
CA LEU A 54 1.29 -11.43 -11.30
C LEU A 54 0.27 -11.73 -10.20
N ALA A 55 -0.94 -12.15 -10.56
CA ALA A 55 -1.97 -12.53 -9.58
C ALA A 55 -1.60 -13.83 -8.84
N GLN A 56 -0.99 -14.80 -9.53
CA GLN A 56 -0.51 -16.06 -8.94
C GLN A 56 0.65 -15.81 -7.95
N ASP A 57 1.58 -14.91 -8.30
CA ASP A 57 2.70 -14.53 -7.45
C ASP A 57 2.24 -13.80 -6.16
N SER A 58 1.01 -13.28 -6.17
CA SER A 58 0.38 -12.57 -5.04
C SER A 58 1.29 -11.56 -4.34
N PRO A 59 1.96 -10.64 -5.06
CA PRO A 59 2.83 -9.65 -4.44
C PRO A 59 2.00 -8.71 -3.55
N LYS A 60 2.58 -8.24 -2.46
CA LYS A 60 1.92 -7.30 -1.54
C LYS A 60 1.48 -6.02 -2.24
N SER A 61 2.30 -5.52 -3.15
CA SER A 61 2.03 -4.30 -3.92
C SER A 61 2.22 -4.55 -5.42
N PRO A 62 1.17 -4.96 -6.16
CA PRO A 62 1.26 -5.23 -7.60
C PRO A 62 1.19 -3.96 -8.47
N HIS A 63 0.93 -2.79 -7.88
CA HIS A 63 0.53 -1.57 -8.61
C HIS A 63 1.51 -1.11 -9.67
N LEU A 64 2.81 -1.01 -9.32
CA LEU A 64 3.84 -0.62 -10.29
C LEU A 64 3.91 -1.63 -11.44
N LYS A 65 3.90 -2.92 -11.10
CA LYS A 65 4.01 -3.97 -12.11
C LYS A 65 2.78 -4.04 -13.02
N LEU A 66 1.58 -3.83 -12.47
CA LEU A 66 0.36 -3.68 -13.25
C LEU A 66 0.44 -2.48 -14.20
N TYR A 67 0.91 -1.33 -13.70
CA TYR A 67 1.11 -0.15 -14.54
C TYR A 67 2.07 -0.45 -15.69
N GLU A 68 3.22 -1.07 -15.42
CA GLU A 68 4.22 -1.45 -16.42
C GLU A 68 3.69 -2.43 -17.46
N ILE A 69 2.92 -3.44 -17.04
CA ILE A 69 2.30 -4.42 -17.95
C ILE A 69 1.29 -3.73 -18.89
N LEU A 70 0.45 -2.86 -18.36
CA LEU A 70 -0.61 -2.21 -19.11
C LEU A 70 -0.08 -1.11 -20.04
N ASN A 71 0.83 -0.28 -19.56
CA ASN A 71 1.33 0.89 -20.29
C ASN A 71 2.67 0.69 -20.99
N GLY A 72 3.42 -0.36 -20.65
CA GLY A 72 4.79 -0.62 -21.07
C GLY A 72 5.80 -0.03 -20.09
N ALA A 73 6.83 -0.82 -19.77
CA ALA A 73 7.87 -0.41 -18.82
C ALA A 73 8.57 0.88 -19.27
N ASP A 74 8.88 1.02 -20.57
CA ASP A 74 9.57 2.20 -21.11
C ASP A 74 8.72 3.49 -21.01
N ASN A 75 7.41 3.35 -20.89
CA ASN A 75 6.46 4.47 -20.76
C ASN A 75 6.13 4.79 -19.30
N THR A 76 6.76 4.11 -18.33
CA THR A 76 6.51 4.37 -16.91
C THR A 76 7.31 5.59 -16.46
N PRO A 77 6.67 6.69 -16.05
CA PRO A 77 7.37 7.86 -15.55
C PRO A 77 8.25 7.54 -14.34
N GLN A 78 9.39 8.21 -14.21
CA GLN A 78 10.34 7.96 -13.12
C GLN A 78 9.72 8.19 -11.75
N TRP A 79 8.90 9.22 -11.59
CA TRP A 79 8.23 9.52 -10.33
C TRP A 79 7.28 8.39 -9.84
N ILE A 80 6.61 7.66 -10.77
CA ILE A 80 5.79 6.47 -10.40
C ILE A 80 6.69 5.40 -9.80
N ARG A 81 7.87 5.16 -10.39
CA ARG A 81 8.84 4.20 -9.87
C ARG A 81 9.34 4.60 -8.49
N ASP A 82 9.70 5.88 -8.33
CA ASP A 82 10.21 6.43 -7.08
C ASP A 82 9.15 6.36 -5.97
N TYR A 83 7.91 6.73 -6.29
CA TYR A 83 6.78 6.62 -5.36
C TYR A 83 6.58 5.17 -4.87
N PHE A 84 6.45 4.21 -5.79
CA PHE A 84 6.22 2.82 -5.40
C PHE A 84 7.43 2.17 -4.74
N ALA A 85 8.65 2.63 -5.02
CA ALA A 85 9.84 2.20 -4.30
C ALA A 85 9.82 2.67 -2.83
N LEU A 86 9.35 3.89 -2.55
CA LEU A 86 9.14 4.37 -1.19
C LEU A 86 7.96 3.67 -0.51
N TYR A 87 6.86 3.50 -1.23
CA TYR A 87 5.67 2.81 -0.74
C TYR A 87 5.96 1.37 -0.31
N SER A 88 6.74 0.62 -1.09
CA SER A 88 7.16 -0.73 -0.73
C SER A 88 8.01 -0.77 0.56
N LYS A 89 8.88 0.23 0.76
CA LYS A 89 9.65 0.37 2.01
C LYS A 89 8.73 0.70 3.19
N TRP A 90 7.75 1.55 2.97
CA TRP A 90 6.75 1.92 3.97
C TRP A 90 5.91 0.68 4.39
N GLU A 91 5.42 -0.12 3.43
CA GLU A 91 4.71 -1.39 3.72
C GLU A 91 5.57 -2.35 4.53
N GLN A 92 6.85 -2.52 4.17
CA GLN A 92 7.77 -3.36 4.92
C GLN A 92 7.91 -2.88 6.37
N LYS A 93 8.05 -1.57 6.59
CA LYS A 93 8.16 -1.01 7.94
C LYS A 93 6.87 -1.17 8.74
N GLN A 94 5.71 -1.11 8.11
CA GLN A 94 4.43 -1.42 8.76
C GLN A 94 4.36 -2.88 9.23
N ASP A 95 4.84 -3.83 8.44
CA ASP A 95 4.89 -5.24 8.86
C ASP A 95 5.87 -5.46 10.01
N GLU A 96 7.05 -4.80 9.99
CA GLU A 96 8.01 -4.84 11.08
C GLU A 96 7.40 -4.28 12.38
N LEU A 97 6.69 -3.15 12.29
CA LEU A 97 5.98 -2.54 13.43
C LEU A 97 4.92 -3.49 14.00
N LEU A 98 4.10 -4.10 13.15
CA LEU A 98 3.09 -5.07 13.59
C LEU A 98 3.71 -6.24 14.35
N ALA A 99 4.81 -6.79 13.83
CA ALA A 99 5.50 -7.91 14.48
C ALA A 99 6.06 -7.53 15.86
N LEU A 100 6.53 -6.29 16.05
CA LEU A 100 7.01 -5.80 17.35
C LEU A 100 5.85 -5.57 18.32
N ILE A 101 4.74 -4.98 17.86
CA ILE A 101 3.55 -4.78 18.67
C ILE A 101 2.99 -6.12 19.14
N ASP A 102 2.92 -7.13 18.26
CA ASP A 102 2.42 -8.46 18.62
C ASP A 102 3.34 -9.16 19.65
N LYS A 103 4.63 -8.83 19.72
CA LYS A 103 5.54 -9.29 20.77
C LYS A 103 5.39 -8.51 22.08
N ALA A 104 5.16 -7.19 22.00
CA ALA A 104 5.06 -6.34 23.17
C ALA A 104 3.73 -6.54 23.93
N LEU A 105 2.63 -6.73 23.19
CA LEU A 105 1.28 -6.87 23.79
C LEU A 105 1.19 -7.84 24.96
N PRO A 106 1.72 -9.10 24.90
CA PRO A 106 1.65 -10.04 26.02
C PRO A 106 2.37 -9.55 27.27
N LEU A 107 3.48 -8.80 27.14
CA LEU A 107 4.21 -8.22 28.26
C LEU A 107 3.38 -7.15 28.95
N TYR A 108 2.76 -6.25 28.20
CA TYR A 108 1.84 -5.24 28.75
C TYR A 108 0.60 -5.84 29.41
N GLU A 109 -0.02 -6.87 28.79
CA GLU A 109 -1.15 -7.57 29.38
C GLU A 109 -0.77 -8.31 30.70
N SER A 110 0.45 -8.84 30.76
CA SER A 110 1.00 -9.45 31.98
C SER A 110 1.24 -8.43 33.06
N LEU A 111 1.81 -7.27 32.71
CA LEU A 111 2.05 -6.15 33.62
C LEU A 111 0.74 -5.66 34.24
N GLU A 112 -0.30 -5.48 33.45
CA GLU A 112 -1.64 -5.09 33.93
C GLU A 112 -2.22 -6.13 34.89
N LYS A 113 -2.17 -7.43 34.55
CA LYS A 113 -2.68 -8.51 35.38
C LYS A 113 -1.98 -8.62 36.72
N ASN A 114 -0.70 -8.30 36.78
CA ASN A 114 0.15 -8.38 37.98
C ASN A 114 0.17 -7.05 38.78
N ASN A 115 -0.80 -6.14 38.55
CA ASN A 115 -0.87 -4.83 39.20
C ASN A 115 0.47 -4.04 39.11
N TYR A 116 1.09 -4.07 37.94
CA TYR A 116 2.37 -3.41 37.64
C TYR A 116 3.59 -3.98 38.39
N ASP A 117 3.49 -5.18 38.96
CA ASP A 117 4.63 -5.92 39.48
C ASP A 117 5.26 -6.73 38.34
N GLU A 118 6.44 -6.34 37.91
CA GLU A 118 7.14 -6.84 36.75
C GLU A 118 8.52 -7.38 37.14
N SER A 119 8.93 -8.51 36.55
CA SER A 119 10.29 -8.98 36.72
C SER A 119 11.29 -8.05 36.00
N GLU A 120 12.50 -7.96 36.50
CA GLU A 120 13.57 -7.16 35.85
C GLU A 120 13.87 -7.64 34.40
N ALA A 121 13.65 -8.92 34.11
CA ALA A 121 13.83 -9.48 32.77
C ALA A 121 12.73 -9.00 31.81
N ASP A 122 11.45 -9.08 32.24
CA ASP A 122 10.29 -8.64 31.43
C ASP A 122 10.35 -7.13 31.19
N LYS A 123 10.74 -6.36 32.23
CA LYS A 123 10.91 -4.91 32.12
C LYS A 123 11.94 -4.54 31.05
N LYS A 124 13.11 -5.20 31.09
CA LYS A 124 14.19 -4.96 30.13
C LYS A 124 13.75 -5.32 28.70
N GLU A 125 13.03 -6.43 28.53
CA GLU A 125 12.51 -6.85 27.23
C GLU A 125 11.48 -5.85 26.71
N ARG A 126 10.53 -5.41 27.54
CA ARG A 126 9.52 -4.40 27.21
C ARG A 126 10.15 -3.08 26.79
N GLU A 127 11.09 -2.55 27.60
CA GLU A 127 11.79 -1.30 27.28
C GLU A 127 12.57 -1.39 25.95
N SER A 128 13.16 -2.54 25.64
CA SER A 128 13.84 -2.77 24.36
C SER A 128 12.86 -2.76 23.20
N LEU A 129 11.69 -3.39 23.33
CA LEU A 129 10.65 -3.40 22.30
C LEU A 129 10.04 -2.01 22.08
N ASP A 130 9.83 -1.22 23.14
CA ASP A 130 9.33 0.15 23.06
C ASP A 130 10.29 1.06 22.27
N ASP A 131 11.60 0.90 22.50
CA ASP A 131 12.62 1.65 21.77
C ASP A 131 12.66 1.26 20.28
N GLU A 132 12.52 -0.03 19.95
CA GLU A 132 12.42 -0.50 18.56
C GLU A 132 11.12 -0.03 17.88
N ILE A 133 9.98 -0.11 18.57
CA ILE A 133 8.68 0.40 18.09
C ILE A 133 8.81 1.90 17.76
N SER A 134 9.40 2.67 18.64
CA SER A 134 9.62 4.12 18.44
C SER A 134 10.48 4.42 17.22
N LYS A 135 11.57 3.68 17.03
CA LYS A 135 12.47 3.82 15.87
C LYS A 135 11.74 3.52 14.56
N ILE A 136 10.96 2.44 14.51
CA ILE A 136 10.23 2.05 13.30
C ILE A 136 9.09 3.03 13.01
N THR A 137 8.37 3.48 14.03
CA THR A 137 7.33 4.50 13.88
C THR A 137 7.88 5.79 13.27
N ASN A 138 9.06 6.24 13.74
CA ASN A 138 9.73 7.41 13.16
C ASN A 138 10.16 7.18 11.71
N ALA A 139 10.63 5.97 11.37
CA ALA A 139 10.99 5.63 9.99
C ALA A 139 9.76 5.61 9.06
N ILE A 140 8.61 5.12 9.53
CA ILE A 140 7.33 5.14 8.81
C ILE A 140 6.91 6.59 8.52
N ASN A 141 6.90 7.46 9.52
CA ASN A 141 6.54 8.86 9.38
C ASN A 141 7.46 9.60 8.38
N ALA A 142 8.76 9.28 8.39
CA ALA A 142 9.70 9.86 7.43
C ALA A 142 9.49 9.37 6.00
N LEU A 143 9.05 8.12 5.80
CA LEU A 143 8.70 7.58 4.48
C LEU A 143 7.39 8.18 3.97
N ASP A 144 6.40 8.34 4.84
CA ASP A 144 5.11 8.96 4.55
C ASP A 144 5.29 10.40 4.05
N SER A 145 6.07 11.21 4.79
CA SER A 145 6.40 12.58 4.38
C SER A 145 7.12 12.64 3.02
N LYS A 146 7.96 11.65 2.68
CA LYS A 146 8.61 11.59 1.36
C LYS A 146 7.64 11.20 0.25
N CYS A 147 6.69 10.29 0.50
CA CYS A 147 5.64 9.96 -0.45
C CYS A 147 4.75 11.17 -0.73
N GLU A 148 4.35 11.91 0.31
CA GLU A 148 3.59 13.15 0.18
C GLU A 148 4.34 14.21 -0.63
N ALA A 149 5.64 14.41 -0.38
CA ALA A 149 6.45 15.36 -1.12
C ALA A 149 6.52 15.04 -2.63
N ILE A 150 6.64 13.74 -3.00
CA ILE A 150 6.58 13.36 -4.43
C ILE A 150 5.21 13.72 -5.02
N LEU A 151 4.13 13.49 -4.30
CA LEU A 151 2.78 13.82 -4.77
C LEU A 151 2.56 15.33 -4.89
N ASP A 152 3.13 16.12 -3.98
CA ASP A 152 3.03 17.58 -3.98
C ASP A 152 3.83 18.21 -5.12
N ASP A 153 5.03 17.71 -5.41
CA ASP A 153 5.86 18.19 -6.53
C ASP A 153 5.15 18.05 -7.90
N PHE A 154 4.26 17.06 -8.02
CA PHE A 154 3.43 16.86 -9.24
C PHE A 154 2.17 17.74 -9.30
N GLN A 155 1.85 18.50 -8.24
CA GLN A 155 0.70 19.41 -8.26
C GLN A 155 0.85 20.55 -9.28
N TYR A 156 2.06 20.88 -9.67
CA TYR A 156 2.38 22.02 -10.53
C TYR A 156 2.50 21.68 -12.02
N CYS A 157 2.37 20.42 -12.42
CA CYS A 157 2.39 20.00 -13.82
C CYS A 157 0.97 19.94 -14.38
N ASP A 158 0.55 20.94 -15.16
CA ASP A 158 -0.81 21.09 -15.71
C ASP A 158 -1.26 19.88 -16.57
N ASP A 159 -0.35 19.19 -17.24
CA ASP A 159 -0.62 17.99 -18.04
C ASP A 159 -0.97 16.73 -17.20
N ILE A 160 -0.84 16.81 -15.88
CA ILE A 160 -1.00 15.69 -14.95
C ILE A 160 -2.26 15.86 -14.08
N LYS A 161 -3.08 16.87 -14.35
CA LYS A 161 -4.28 17.15 -13.53
C LYS A 161 -5.22 15.95 -13.38
N GLU A 162 -5.33 15.13 -14.41
CA GLU A 162 -6.18 13.94 -14.45
C GLU A 162 -5.49 12.73 -13.79
N GLN A 163 -4.18 12.55 -14.00
CA GLN A 163 -3.35 11.57 -13.29
C GLN A 163 -3.21 11.90 -11.79
N ARG A 164 -3.31 13.17 -11.43
CA ARG A 164 -3.33 13.68 -10.06
C ARG A 164 -4.57 13.27 -9.28
N GLN A 165 -5.72 13.27 -9.92
CA GLN A 165 -6.97 12.77 -9.36
C GLN A 165 -6.89 11.26 -9.14
N ASN A 166 -6.25 10.54 -10.04
CA ASN A 166 -5.96 9.12 -9.98
C ASN A 166 -4.91 8.77 -8.92
N LEU A 167 -3.93 9.63 -8.65
CA LEU A 167 -2.95 9.46 -7.57
C LEU A 167 -3.51 9.82 -6.19
N ARG A 168 -4.41 10.80 -6.09
CA ARG A 168 -5.22 11.00 -4.86
C ARG A 168 -6.08 9.78 -4.54
N LEU A 169 -6.46 9.00 -5.53
CA LEU A 169 -7.13 7.71 -5.37
C LEU A 169 -6.15 6.58 -5.02
N CYS A 170 -4.85 6.67 -5.37
CA CYS A 170 -3.80 5.85 -4.76
C CYS A 170 -3.62 6.14 -3.27
N LEU A 171 -3.89 7.38 -2.83
CA LEU A 171 -4.06 7.70 -1.41
C LEU A 171 -5.28 7.01 -0.79
N SER A 172 -6.27 6.58 -1.56
CA SER A 172 -7.33 5.70 -1.07
C SER A 172 -6.85 4.24 -0.88
N LEU A 173 -5.76 3.84 -1.54
CA LEU A 173 -4.97 2.66 -1.14
C LEU A 173 -4.19 2.93 0.15
N ALA A 174 -3.74 4.15 0.40
CA ALA A 174 -3.36 4.59 1.72
C ALA A 174 -4.54 4.54 2.71
N VAL A 175 -5.79 4.55 2.28
CA VAL A 175 -6.95 4.29 3.17
C VAL A 175 -7.05 2.81 3.56
N LEU A 176 -6.75 1.86 2.69
CA LEU A 176 -6.59 0.45 3.07
C LEU A 176 -5.35 0.26 3.96
N SER A 177 -4.30 0.99 3.69
CA SER A 177 -3.11 1.13 4.51
C SER A 177 -3.41 1.89 5.79
N ALA A 178 -4.24 2.93 5.78
CA ALA A 178 -4.75 3.63 6.96
C ALA A 178 -5.70 2.76 7.80
N GLN A 179 -6.42 1.83 7.23
CA GLN A 179 -7.16 0.81 8.01
C GLN A 179 -6.20 -0.12 8.74
N LYS A 180 -5.08 -0.47 8.13
CA LYS A 180 -3.95 -1.15 8.78
C LYS A 180 -3.29 -0.25 9.84
N CYS A 181 -3.04 1.02 9.54
CA CYS A 181 -2.56 2.04 10.48
C CYS A 181 -3.54 2.28 11.64
N VAL A 182 -4.84 2.36 11.39
CA VAL A 182 -5.87 2.49 12.43
C VAL A 182 -5.93 1.24 13.31
N SER A 183 -5.72 0.06 12.74
CA SER A 183 -5.58 -1.19 13.52
C SER A 183 -4.32 -1.18 14.37
N ASN A 184 -3.19 -0.73 13.82
CA ASN A 184 -1.94 -0.57 14.53
C ASN A 184 -2.03 0.53 15.60
N HIS A 185 -2.65 1.66 15.28
CA HIS A 185 -2.90 2.74 16.25
C HIS A 185 -3.79 2.30 17.40
N LYS A 186 -4.82 1.48 17.16
CA LYS A 186 -5.65 0.90 18.22
C LYS A 186 -4.87 -0.08 19.11
N LYS A 187 -3.91 -0.84 18.54
CA LYS A 187 -3.03 -1.72 19.33
C LYS A 187 -2.02 -0.89 20.15
N LEU A 188 -1.40 0.13 19.54
CA LEU A 188 -0.49 1.07 20.24
C LEU A 188 -1.22 1.87 21.32
N SER A 189 -2.46 2.32 21.06
CA SER A 189 -3.30 3.00 22.07
C SER A 189 -3.56 2.10 23.27
N LYS A 190 -3.82 0.80 23.06
CA LYS A 190 -3.95 -0.17 24.17
C LYS A 190 -2.67 -0.27 25.01
N ILE A 191 -1.50 -0.26 24.38
CA ILE A 191 -0.21 -0.25 25.08
C ILE A 191 -0.07 1.04 25.89
N ASN A 192 -0.37 2.20 25.29
CA ASN A 192 -0.29 3.50 25.95
C ASN A 192 -1.34 3.71 27.06
N ASP A 193 -2.49 3.05 26.99
CA ASP A 193 -3.52 3.11 28.03
C ASP A 193 -3.19 2.24 29.27
N ILE A 194 -2.20 1.33 29.12
CA ILE A 194 -1.72 0.45 30.22
C ILE A 194 -0.52 1.09 30.94
N VAL A 195 0.21 2.02 30.29
CA VAL A 195 1.38 2.75 30.82
C VAL A 195 0.92 4.08 31.44
#